data_5a4ba3ee08b08e7fe1c1e72107b88f87
#
_entry.id   5a4ba3ee08b08e7fe1c1e72107b88f87
#
_cell.length_a   1.000
_cell.length_b   1.000
_cell.length_c   1.000
_cell.angle_alpha   90.00
_cell.angle_beta   90.00
_cell.angle_gamma   90.00
#
_symmetry.space_group_name_H-M   'P 1'
#
loop_
_entity.id
_entity.type
_entity.pdbx_description
1 polymer ?
#
loop_
_entity_poly.entity_id
_entity_poly.type
_entity_poly.pdbx_seq_one_letter_code
_entity_poly.pdbx_strand_id
1 'polypeptide(L)'
;MTLRNRYRGFSVPQIAPAQVCGNRYEPVWQWVSRLSAKVPCMDIDIHTTAGKLTDLGRRIDAAVHAGSAAAVEKQHAKGKMTARERVLALLDEGTFAELDEFARHRSKSFGMDARRPYGDGVITGTGAIHGRPVCVFSQDVTIFGGALGEVYGEKIVKIIDFALKTGCPLIGINEGGGARIQEGVASLAMYGEIFRRNTRASGVIPQISLIMGAAAGGHVYSPALTDFVVMVDRTSQMFITGPEVIKTVTGEDVSMEELGGGRTHSSRSGNSHYLAADE
;
A
#
# COMPACT_ATOMS: atom_id res chain seq x y z
N MET A 1 -22.65 -17.17 -43.15
CA MET A 1 -23.29 -15.87 -43.41
C MET A 1 -22.63 -14.85 -42.47
N THR A 2 -21.85 -13.97 -43.06
CA THR A 2 -20.79 -13.14 -42.50
C THR A 2 -21.37 -11.84 -41.91
N LEU A 3 -21.09 -11.56 -40.62
CA LEU A 3 -21.30 -10.23 -40.06
C LEU A 3 -19.95 -9.51 -39.96
N ARG A 4 -19.56 -8.87 -41.06
CA ARG A 4 -18.51 -7.85 -41.12
C ARG A 4 -19.16 -6.52 -41.42
N ASN A 5 -18.62 -5.46 -40.80
CA ASN A 5 -18.79 -4.02 -41.08
C ASN A 5 -19.98 -3.31 -40.45
N ARG A 6 -19.70 -2.69 -39.27
CA ARG A 6 -20.21 -1.33 -38.93
C ARG A 6 -19.34 -0.69 -37.82
N TYR A 7 -18.19 -0.19 -38.15
CA TYR A 7 -17.50 0.92 -37.45
C TYR A 7 -16.42 1.50 -38.39
N ARG A 8 -16.88 2.31 -39.34
CA ARG A 8 -16.00 3.24 -40.04
C ARG A 8 -16.47 4.66 -39.63
N GLY A 9 -15.54 5.46 -39.11
CA GLY A 9 -15.71 6.91 -39.04
C GLY A 9 -15.66 7.52 -37.63
N PHE A 10 -14.56 7.38 -36.91
CA PHE A 10 -14.12 8.42 -35.96
C PHE A 10 -12.62 8.61 -36.17
N SER A 11 -12.27 9.67 -36.89
CA SER A 11 -10.90 10.17 -36.97
C SER A 11 -10.58 10.85 -35.64
N VAL A 12 -9.68 10.27 -34.87
CA VAL A 12 -9.05 10.91 -33.72
C VAL A 12 -8.16 12.06 -34.27
N PRO A 13 -8.30 13.32 -33.79
CA PRO A 13 -7.38 14.37 -34.20
C PRO A 13 -5.97 13.99 -33.79
N GLN A 14 -5.04 13.92 -34.74
CA GLN A 14 -3.62 13.82 -34.46
C GLN A 14 -3.19 15.15 -33.83
N ILE A 15 -2.94 15.16 -32.53
CA ILE A 15 -2.24 16.25 -31.87
C ILE A 15 -0.80 16.15 -32.31
N ALA A 16 -0.34 17.16 -33.06
CA ALA A 16 1.05 17.26 -33.49
C ALA A 16 1.98 17.22 -32.27
N PRO A 17 3.12 16.50 -32.33
CA PRO A 17 4.07 16.47 -31.24
C PRO A 17 4.66 17.86 -31.04
N ALA A 18 4.46 18.43 -29.84
CA ALA A 18 5.20 19.61 -29.43
C ALA A 18 6.70 19.28 -29.48
N GLN A 19 7.48 20.09 -30.17
CA GLN A 19 8.93 20.00 -30.17
C GLN A 19 9.44 20.24 -28.75
N VAL A 20 9.84 19.16 -28.07
CA VAL A 20 10.46 19.18 -26.74
C VAL A 20 11.96 19.31 -26.95
N CYS A 21 12.49 20.46 -26.59
CA CYS A 21 13.92 20.69 -26.47
C CYS A 21 14.41 19.99 -25.18
N GLY A 22 15.24 18.93 -25.32
CA GLY A 22 15.95 18.31 -24.21
C GLY A 22 15.25 17.13 -23.54
N ASN A 23 15.81 15.97 -23.82
CA ASN A 23 15.46 14.63 -23.31
C ASN A 23 15.59 14.54 -21.77
N ARG A 24 14.50 14.72 -21.02
CA ARG A 24 14.24 14.10 -19.70
C ARG A 24 12.79 14.37 -19.31
N TYR A 25 11.95 13.35 -19.31
CA TYR A 25 10.68 13.36 -18.60
C TYR A 25 11.02 13.39 -17.10
N GLU A 26 11.02 14.56 -16.49
CA GLU A 26 10.99 14.66 -15.03
C GLU A 26 9.56 14.39 -14.57
N PRO A 27 9.33 13.41 -13.68
CA PRO A 27 8.01 13.19 -13.12
C PRO A 27 7.51 14.43 -12.39
N VAL A 28 6.22 14.70 -12.47
CA VAL A 28 5.58 15.92 -11.91
C VAL A 28 5.94 16.13 -10.43
N TRP A 29 6.15 15.06 -9.66
CA TRP A 29 6.56 15.13 -8.26
C TRP A 29 7.99 15.68 -8.08
N GLN A 30 8.94 15.42 -8.98
CA GLN A 30 10.28 16.03 -8.93
C GLN A 30 10.24 17.52 -9.23
N TRP A 31 9.33 17.94 -10.10
CA TRP A 31 9.12 19.36 -10.39
C TRP A 31 8.48 20.07 -9.18
N VAL A 32 7.49 19.42 -8.53
CA VAL A 32 6.83 19.90 -7.32
C VAL A 32 7.78 19.94 -6.12
N SER A 33 8.67 18.94 -5.96
CA SER A 33 9.65 18.92 -4.87
C SER A 33 10.71 20.05 -4.98
N ARG A 34 11.07 20.46 -6.20
CA ARG A 34 11.94 21.62 -6.40
C ARG A 34 11.27 22.96 -6.05
N LEU A 35 9.93 23.04 -6.18
CA LEU A 35 9.17 24.21 -5.76
C LEU A 35 9.03 24.27 -4.22
N SER A 36 9.04 23.13 -3.52
CA SER A 36 8.92 23.09 -2.06
C SER A 36 10.23 23.38 -1.31
N ALA A 37 11.38 23.27 -1.96
CA ALA A 37 12.69 23.22 -1.30
C ALA A 37 13.17 24.54 -0.66
N LYS A 38 12.49 25.69 -0.80
CA LYS A 38 12.86 26.96 -0.15
C LYS A 38 11.71 27.99 -0.12
N VAL A 39 10.57 27.67 0.49
CA VAL A 39 9.60 28.73 0.77
C VAL A 39 9.63 29.00 2.28
N PRO A 40 10.09 30.20 2.73
CA PRO A 40 9.89 30.65 4.11
C PRO A 40 8.40 30.63 4.42
N CYS A 41 8.06 30.53 5.70
CA CYS A 41 6.68 30.59 6.20
C CYS A 41 6.06 31.96 5.88
N MET A 42 5.75 32.20 4.60
CA MET A 42 4.97 33.35 4.14
C MET A 42 3.51 32.94 4.14
N ASP A 43 2.65 33.86 4.56
CA ASP A 43 1.20 33.69 4.46
C ASP A 43 0.83 33.38 3.00
N ILE A 44 0.45 32.11 2.77
CA ILE A 44 0.08 31.62 1.45
C ILE A 44 -1.33 32.12 1.15
N ASP A 45 -1.44 33.09 0.24
CA ASP A 45 -2.76 33.51 -0.24
C ASP A 45 -3.37 32.44 -1.14
N ILE A 46 -4.16 31.55 -0.52
CA ILE A 46 -4.86 30.43 -1.19
C ILE A 46 -5.92 30.89 -2.21
N HIS A 47 -6.22 32.18 -2.31
CA HIS A 47 -7.14 32.71 -3.32
C HIS A 47 -6.47 32.91 -4.67
N THR A 48 -5.13 32.96 -4.71
CA THR A 48 -4.36 33.04 -5.96
C THR A 48 -4.02 31.64 -6.51
N THR A 49 -3.79 31.51 -7.81
CA THR A 49 -3.34 30.26 -8.44
C THR A 49 -1.98 29.82 -7.90
N ALA A 50 -1.04 30.76 -7.73
CA ALA A 50 0.26 30.48 -7.16
C ALA A 50 0.16 29.95 -5.73
N GLY A 51 -0.70 30.57 -4.90
CA GLY A 51 -0.93 30.11 -3.52
C GLY A 51 -1.58 28.73 -3.47
N LYS A 52 -2.54 28.42 -4.35
CA LYS A 52 -3.13 27.07 -4.45
C LYS A 52 -2.10 26.01 -4.83
N LEU A 53 -1.21 26.29 -5.78
CA LEU A 53 -0.14 25.38 -6.18
C LEU A 53 0.86 25.15 -5.04
N THR A 54 1.19 26.21 -4.30
CA THR A 54 2.08 26.11 -3.11
C THR A 54 1.42 25.26 -2.02
N ASP A 55 0.13 25.47 -1.72
CA ASP A 55 -0.59 24.65 -0.73
C ASP A 55 -0.70 23.20 -1.18
N LEU A 56 -0.95 22.93 -2.47
CA LEU A 56 -0.94 21.57 -3.03
C LEU A 56 0.43 20.92 -2.83
N GLY A 57 1.52 21.61 -3.18
CA GLY A 57 2.88 21.10 -2.95
C GLY A 57 3.15 20.73 -1.49
N ARG A 58 2.74 21.58 -0.55
CA ARG A 58 2.84 21.32 0.88
C ARG A 58 2.04 20.10 1.33
N ARG A 59 0.83 19.90 0.77
CA ARG A 59 0.00 18.70 1.08
C ARG A 59 0.58 17.44 0.50
N ILE A 60 1.15 17.48 -0.70
CA ILE A 60 1.85 16.34 -1.32
C ILE A 60 3.04 15.96 -0.45
N ASP A 61 3.88 16.92 -0.04
CA ASP A 61 5.00 16.66 0.85
C ASP A 61 4.56 16.03 2.18
N ALA A 62 3.51 16.58 2.81
CA ALA A 62 2.93 16.02 4.03
C ALA A 62 2.32 14.62 3.83
N ALA A 63 1.86 14.26 2.64
CA ALA A 63 1.35 12.92 2.33
C ALA A 63 2.50 11.93 2.11
N VAL A 64 3.56 12.36 1.43
CA VAL A 64 4.77 11.55 1.22
C VAL A 64 5.46 11.22 2.53
N HIS A 65 5.47 12.16 3.48
CA HIS A 65 6.12 12.05 4.80
C HIS A 65 5.09 11.88 5.94
N ALA A 66 4.00 11.16 5.71
CA ALA A 66 2.90 11.04 6.67
C ALA A 66 3.30 10.28 7.95
N GLY A 67 4.28 9.39 7.90
CA GLY A 67 4.90 8.74 9.06
C GLY A 67 5.74 9.71 9.89
N SER A 68 5.77 9.55 11.22
CA SER A 68 6.65 10.37 12.04
C SER A 68 8.13 10.01 11.81
N ALA A 69 9.02 11.02 11.83
CA ALA A 69 10.46 10.80 11.65
C ALA A 69 11.03 9.72 12.60
N ALA A 70 10.59 9.73 13.87
CA ALA A 70 11.02 8.72 14.86
C ALA A 70 10.53 7.30 14.49
N ALA A 71 9.34 7.16 13.88
CA ALA A 71 8.84 5.85 13.45
C ALA A 71 9.57 5.35 12.20
N VAL A 72 9.91 6.24 11.27
CA VAL A 72 10.73 5.94 10.09
C VAL A 72 12.12 5.50 10.52
N GLU A 73 12.79 6.27 11.40
CA GLU A 73 14.11 5.92 11.93
C GLU A 73 14.09 4.56 12.64
N LYS A 74 13.05 4.27 13.44
CA LYS A 74 12.88 2.97 14.08
C LYS A 74 12.73 1.83 13.08
N GLN A 75 12.14 2.07 11.91
CA GLN A 75 12.00 1.09 10.83
C GLN A 75 13.36 0.83 10.18
N HIS A 76 14.09 1.89 9.82
CA HIS A 76 15.43 1.80 9.24
C HIS A 76 16.45 1.15 10.21
N ALA A 77 16.38 1.46 11.52
CA ALA A 77 17.24 0.83 12.52
C ALA A 77 17.07 -0.70 12.63
N LYS A 78 15.95 -1.24 12.13
CA LYS A 78 15.73 -2.69 12.00
C LYS A 78 16.25 -3.27 10.67
N GLY A 79 16.90 -2.47 9.83
CA GLY A 79 17.32 -2.86 8.49
C GLY A 79 16.18 -3.01 7.49
N LYS A 80 15.03 -2.35 7.72
CA LYS A 80 13.80 -2.49 6.93
C LYS A 80 13.46 -1.20 6.21
N MET A 81 12.92 -1.32 5.01
CA MET A 81 12.39 -0.21 4.25
C MET A 81 11.03 0.25 4.78
N THR A 82 10.69 1.52 4.53
CA THR A 82 9.33 2.04 4.70
C THR A 82 8.40 1.51 3.61
N ALA A 83 7.08 1.64 3.81
CA ALA A 83 6.09 1.23 2.82
C ALA A 83 6.29 1.90 1.45
N ARG A 84 6.67 3.18 1.42
CA ARG A 84 6.92 3.93 0.19
C ARG A 84 8.21 3.49 -0.50
N GLU A 85 9.28 3.29 0.24
CA GLU A 85 10.55 2.79 -0.30
C GLU A 85 10.37 1.43 -0.96
N ARG A 86 9.61 0.51 -0.35
CA ARG A 86 9.29 -0.80 -0.92
C ARG A 86 8.53 -0.70 -2.25
N VAL A 87 7.54 0.20 -2.34
CA VAL A 87 6.80 0.42 -3.59
C VAL A 87 7.73 0.97 -4.68
N LEU A 88 8.57 1.95 -4.33
CA LEU A 88 9.51 2.55 -5.30
C LEU A 88 10.64 1.59 -5.70
N ALA A 89 11.07 0.69 -4.82
CA ALA A 89 12.05 -0.35 -5.14
C ALA A 89 11.47 -1.47 -6.02
N LEU A 90 10.17 -1.76 -5.87
CA LEU A 90 9.48 -2.82 -6.62
C LEU A 90 9.15 -2.41 -8.05
N LEU A 91 8.76 -1.16 -8.28
CA LEU A 91 8.23 -0.68 -9.55
C LEU A 91 9.33 -0.05 -10.42
N ASP A 92 9.14 -0.12 -11.73
CA ASP A 92 9.98 0.59 -12.69
C ASP A 92 10.01 2.09 -12.39
N GLU A 93 11.18 2.70 -12.48
CA GLU A 93 11.38 4.11 -12.12
C GLU A 93 10.40 5.04 -12.86
N GLY A 94 9.75 5.94 -12.10
CA GLY A 94 8.83 6.95 -12.64
C GLY A 94 7.46 6.42 -13.08
N THR A 95 7.17 5.12 -12.91
CA THR A 95 5.87 4.54 -13.31
C THR A 95 4.82 4.59 -12.20
N PHE A 96 5.20 4.84 -10.95
CA PHE A 96 4.27 4.82 -9.84
C PHE A 96 3.28 5.98 -9.90
N ALA A 97 2.00 5.67 -9.96
CA ALA A 97 0.89 6.59 -9.84
C ALA A 97 0.09 6.27 -8.57
N GLU A 98 0.30 7.07 -7.52
CA GLU A 98 -0.37 6.90 -6.23
C GLU A 98 -1.86 7.27 -6.33
N LEU A 99 -2.70 6.54 -5.62
CA LEU A 99 -4.13 6.78 -5.50
C LEU A 99 -4.50 7.11 -4.06
N ASP A 100 -5.35 8.14 -3.90
CA ASP A 100 -5.91 8.54 -2.60
C ASP A 100 -4.85 8.91 -1.54
N GLU A 101 -3.75 9.53 -1.94
CA GLU A 101 -2.68 9.98 -1.04
C GLU A 101 -3.17 10.98 0.03
N PHE A 102 -4.21 11.75 -0.28
CA PHE A 102 -4.81 12.73 0.63
C PHE A 102 -5.92 12.17 1.52
N ALA A 103 -6.30 10.90 1.36
CA ALA A 103 -7.34 10.28 2.18
C ALA A 103 -6.90 10.22 3.65
N ARG A 104 -7.87 10.41 4.56
CA ARG A 104 -7.66 10.40 6.02
C ARG A 104 -8.81 9.69 6.70
N HIS A 105 -8.55 8.98 7.81
CA HIS A 105 -9.63 8.36 8.58
C HIS A 105 -10.69 9.37 9.03
N ARG A 106 -11.90 8.88 9.31
CA ARG A 106 -13.06 9.68 9.71
C ARG A 106 -13.37 9.57 11.20
N SER A 107 -12.63 8.72 11.93
CA SER A 107 -12.85 8.47 13.35
C SER A 107 -12.65 9.73 14.19
N LYS A 108 -13.57 9.95 15.13
CA LYS A 108 -13.54 11.01 16.13
C LYS A 108 -13.41 10.48 17.55
N SER A 109 -13.54 9.15 17.73
CA SER A 109 -13.46 8.49 19.04
C SER A 109 -12.01 8.31 19.48
N PHE A 110 -11.80 8.21 20.78
CA PHE A 110 -10.50 7.93 21.41
C PHE A 110 -9.39 8.92 21.00
N GLY A 111 -9.72 10.20 20.76
CA GLY A 111 -8.76 11.23 20.40
C GLY A 111 -8.18 11.10 18.98
N MET A 112 -8.77 10.27 18.13
CA MET A 112 -8.31 10.07 16.77
C MET A 112 -8.40 11.33 15.89
N ASP A 113 -9.35 12.23 16.18
CA ASP A 113 -9.53 13.50 15.50
C ASP A 113 -8.31 14.43 15.60
N ALA A 114 -7.55 14.32 16.69
CA ALA A 114 -6.30 15.11 16.87
C ALA A 114 -5.14 14.60 15.99
N ARG A 115 -5.18 13.38 15.48
CA ARG A 115 -4.11 12.77 14.68
C ARG A 115 -4.68 12.13 13.42
N ARG A 116 -4.67 12.87 12.33
CA ARG A 116 -5.21 12.44 11.03
C ARG A 116 -4.14 12.49 9.93
N PRO A 117 -3.20 11.54 9.91
CA PRO A 117 -2.17 11.47 8.87
C PRO A 117 -2.80 11.24 7.50
N TYR A 118 -2.14 11.74 6.45
CA TYR A 118 -2.50 11.45 5.08
C TYR A 118 -2.25 9.96 4.74
N GLY A 119 -2.95 9.44 3.75
CA GLY A 119 -2.84 8.06 3.30
C GLY A 119 -3.41 7.01 4.26
N ASP A 120 -3.75 7.39 5.50
CA ASP A 120 -4.33 6.55 6.56
C ASP A 120 -3.54 5.25 6.87
N GLY A 121 -2.24 5.20 6.55
CA GLY A 121 -1.38 4.05 6.88
C GLY A 121 -1.30 2.99 5.78
N VAL A 122 -1.77 3.27 4.57
CA VAL A 122 -1.54 2.43 3.40
C VAL A 122 -1.28 3.25 2.15
N ILE A 123 -0.29 2.85 1.39
CA ILE A 123 0.01 3.40 0.06
C ILE A 123 -0.66 2.50 -0.97
N THR A 124 -1.39 3.07 -1.90
CA THR A 124 -2.07 2.34 -2.98
C THR A 124 -1.83 3.02 -4.31
N GLY A 125 -1.68 2.27 -5.38
CA GLY A 125 -1.46 2.85 -6.69
C GLY A 125 -1.24 1.82 -7.77
N THR A 126 -0.86 2.32 -8.94
CA THR A 126 -0.49 1.52 -10.10
C THR A 126 0.93 1.85 -10.53
N GLY A 127 1.58 0.92 -11.20
CA GLY A 127 2.90 1.11 -11.78
C GLY A 127 3.21 0.02 -12.78
N ALA A 128 4.47 -0.13 -13.12
CA ALA A 128 4.93 -1.20 -14.00
C ALA A 128 6.09 -1.98 -13.36
N ILE A 129 6.21 -3.25 -13.70
CA ILE A 129 7.36 -4.10 -13.41
C ILE A 129 7.82 -4.70 -14.74
N HIS A 130 9.04 -4.37 -15.17
CA HIS A 130 9.57 -4.74 -16.49
C HIS A 130 8.59 -4.37 -17.62
N GLY A 131 8.01 -3.16 -17.54
CA GLY A 131 7.05 -2.63 -18.50
C GLY A 131 5.63 -3.23 -18.40
N ARG A 132 5.36 -4.16 -17.50
CA ARG A 132 4.04 -4.78 -17.32
C ARG A 132 3.25 -4.03 -16.24
N PRO A 133 2.02 -3.58 -16.53
CA PRO A 133 1.21 -2.86 -15.55
C PRO A 133 0.80 -3.75 -14.37
N VAL A 134 0.89 -3.21 -13.17
CA VAL A 134 0.50 -3.87 -11.92
C VAL A 134 -0.25 -2.90 -11.02
N CYS A 135 -1.08 -3.44 -10.16
CA CYS A 135 -1.70 -2.73 -9.03
C CYS A 135 -0.96 -3.10 -7.74
N VAL A 136 -0.70 -2.12 -6.88
CA VAL A 136 0.06 -2.33 -5.65
C VAL A 136 -0.61 -1.65 -4.47
N PHE A 137 -0.55 -2.30 -3.32
CA PHE A 137 -0.73 -1.64 -2.02
C PHE A 137 0.43 -2.01 -1.09
N SER A 138 0.81 -1.07 -0.22
CA SER A 138 1.85 -1.28 0.79
C SER A 138 1.39 -0.72 2.13
N GLN A 139 1.37 -1.56 3.14
CA GLN A 139 0.96 -1.23 4.50
C GLN A 139 2.08 -0.50 5.22
N ASP A 140 1.76 0.63 5.86
CA ASP A 140 2.73 1.51 6.51
C ASP A 140 2.67 1.38 8.03
N VAL A 141 3.60 0.61 8.57
CA VAL A 141 3.75 0.39 10.02
C VAL A 141 4.10 1.67 10.77
N THR A 142 4.62 2.69 10.11
CA THR A 142 4.96 3.98 10.74
C THR A 142 3.74 4.81 11.12
N ILE A 143 2.57 4.43 10.58
CA ILE A 143 1.28 5.06 10.85
C ILE A 143 0.37 4.06 11.58
N PHE A 144 0.02 4.37 12.83
CA PHE A 144 -0.82 3.52 13.70
C PHE A 144 -0.37 2.04 13.78
N GLY A 145 0.94 1.77 13.64
CA GLY A 145 1.46 0.41 13.63
C GLY A 145 0.97 -0.44 12.46
N GLY A 146 0.57 0.18 11.36
CA GLY A 146 -0.02 -0.50 10.20
C GLY A 146 -1.44 -1.01 10.44
N ALA A 147 -2.11 -0.62 11.52
CA ALA A 147 -3.45 -1.11 11.86
C ALA A 147 -4.49 -0.62 10.84
N LEU A 148 -5.29 -1.55 10.31
CA LEU A 148 -6.31 -1.30 9.30
C LEU A 148 -7.53 -0.60 9.90
N GLY A 149 -7.83 0.60 9.41
CA GLY A 149 -9.05 1.35 9.68
C GLY A 149 -10.01 1.33 8.49
N GLU A 150 -11.13 2.07 8.61
CA GLU A 150 -12.15 2.15 7.56
C GLU A 150 -11.56 2.67 6.24
N VAL A 151 -10.96 3.88 6.24
CA VAL A 151 -10.42 4.52 5.03
C VAL A 151 -9.22 3.76 4.46
N TYR A 152 -8.39 3.21 5.33
CA TYR A 152 -7.32 2.30 4.95
C TYR A 152 -7.86 1.11 4.14
N GLY A 153 -8.91 0.44 4.65
CA GLY A 153 -9.54 -0.67 3.96
C GLY A 153 -10.22 -0.26 2.66
N GLU A 154 -10.90 0.90 2.61
CA GLU A 154 -11.50 1.46 1.39
C GLU A 154 -10.45 1.66 0.28
N LYS A 155 -9.26 2.13 0.61
CA LYS A 155 -8.15 2.27 -0.36
C LYS A 155 -7.72 0.92 -0.94
N ILE A 156 -7.54 -0.11 -0.09
CA ILE A 156 -7.21 -1.46 -0.57
C ILE A 156 -8.33 -2.03 -1.43
N VAL A 157 -9.57 -1.90 -1.00
CA VAL A 157 -10.76 -2.32 -1.75
C VAL A 157 -10.78 -1.68 -3.14
N LYS A 158 -10.53 -0.38 -3.21
CA LYS A 158 -10.51 0.37 -4.48
C LYS A 158 -9.43 -0.13 -5.43
N ILE A 159 -8.21 -0.39 -4.95
CA ILE A 159 -7.14 -0.88 -5.83
C ILE A 159 -7.37 -2.32 -6.27
N ILE A 160 -7.99 -3.18 -5.45
CA ILE A 160 -8.39 -4.53 -5.87
C ILE A 160 -9.48 -4.46 -6.95
N ASP A 161 -10.50 -3.61 -6.77
CA ASP A 161 -11.55 -3.40 -7.77
C ASP A 161 -10.98 -2.84 -9.08
N PHE A 162 -9.96 -1.97 -9.00
CA PHE A 162 -9.27 -1.47 -10.19
C PHE A 162 -8.48 -2.59 -10.89
N ALA A 163 -7.75 -3.42 -10.15
CA ALA A 163 -7.03 -4.57 -10.68
C ALA A 163 -7.97 -5.56 -11.40
N LEU A 164 -9.11 -5.88 -10.78
CA LEU A 164 -10.15 -6.73 -11.38
C LEU A 164 -10.73 -6.15 -12.68
N LYS A 165 -10.94 -4.84 -12.76
CA LYS A 165 -11.46 -4.17 -13.96
C LYS A 165 -10.46 -4.12 -15.10
N THR A 166 -9.18 -4.00 -14.79
CA THR A 166 -8.11 -3.85 -15.79
C THR A 166 -7.44 -5.16 -16.16
N GLY A 167 -7.64 -6.22 -15.36
CA GLY A 167 -6.96 -7.51 -15.53
C GLY A 167 -5.49 -7.47 -15.08
N CYS A 168 -5.07 -6.45 -14.33
CA CYS A 168 -3.70 -6.31 -13.85
C CYS A 168 -3.45 -7.21 -12.63
N PRO A 169 -2.24 -7.79 -12.48
CA PRO A 169 -1.83 -8.43 -11.24
C PRO A 169 -1.93 -7.48 -10.05
N LEU A 170 -2.30 -8.02 -8.88
CA LEU A 170 -2.32 -7.31 -7.61
C LEU A 170 -1.14 -7.75 -6.75
N ILE A 171 -0.36 -6.80 -6.26
CA ILE A 171 0.75 -7.05 -5.33
C ILE A 171 0.45 -6.35 -4.01
N GLY A 172 0.35 -7.12 -2.94
CA GLY A 172 0.18 -6.61 -1.57
C GLY A 172 1.47 -6.72 -0.77
N ILE A 173 1.98 -5.59 -0.27
CA ILE A 173 3.12 -5.55 0.66
C ILE A 173 2.55 -5.41 2.06
N ASN A 174 2.70 -6.46 2.87
CA ASN A 174 2.00 -6.63 4.12
C ASN A 174 2.94 -6.50 5.32
N GLU A 175 2.61 -5.56 6.22
CA GLU A 175 3.23 -5.38 7.53
C GLU A 175 2.28 -4.60 8.43
N GLY A 176 1.69 -5.23 9.46
CA GLY A 176 0.77 -4.52 10.34
C GLY A 176 0.14 -5.37 11.44
N GLY A 177 -0.37 -4.66 12.45
CA GLY A 177 -0.87 -5.22 13.70
C GLY A 177 -2.34 -5.63 13.73
N GLY A 178 -3.00 -5.80 12.60
CA GLY A 178 -4.41 -6.21 12.58
C GLY A 178 -5.40 -5.02 12.53
N ALA A 179 -6.59 -5.19 13.08
CA ALA A 179 -7.65 -4.19 13.07
C ALA A 179 -7.32 -2.99 13.96
N ARG A 180 -7.64 -1.78 13.49
CA ARG A 180 -7.56 -0.55 14.29
C ARG A 180 -8.70 -0.53 15.31
N ILE A 181 -8.39 -0.88 16.56
CA ILE A 181 -9.35 -1.09 17.65
C ILE A 181 -10.22 0.15 17.87
N GLN A 182 -9.66 1.36 17.72
CA GLN A 182 -10.36 2.64 17.89
C GLN A 182 -11.53 2.84 16.93
N GLU A 183 -11.53 2.14 15.81
CA GLU A 183 -12.60 2.19 14.79
C GLU A 183 -13.60 1.04 14.91
N GLY A 184 -13.34 0.11 15.82
CA GLY A 184 -14.28 -0.95 16.18
C GLY A 184 -14.73 -1.80 14.99
N VAL A 185 -16.04 -2.00 14.87
CA VAL A 185 -16.65 -2.85 13.84
C VAL A 185 -16.44 -2.33 12.41
N ALA A 186 -16.24 -1.03 12.20
CA ALA A 186 -15.95 -0.48 10.88
C ALA A 186 -14.63 -1.02 10.31
N SER A 187 -13.60 -1.12 11.15
CA SER A 187 -12.34 -1.77 10.78
C SER A 187 -12.55 -3.25 10.39
N LEU A 188 -13.33 -3.99 11.17
CA LEU A 188 -13.62 -5.40 10.86
C LEU A 188 -14.42 -5.57 9.57
N ALA A 189 -15.37 -4.69 9.29
CA ALA A 189 -16.14 -4.70 8.05
C ALA A 189 -15.24 -4.57 6.82
N MET A 190 -14.18 -3.75 6.90
CA MET A 190 -13.24 -3.60 5.79
C MET A 190 -12.41 -4.85 5.52
N TYR A 191 -12.08 -5.64 6.53
CA TYR A 191 -11.50 -6.96 6.30
C TYR A 191 -12.44 -7.87 5.51
N GLY A 192 -13.72 -7.90 5.87
CA GLY A 192 -14.73 -8.66 5.12
C GLY A 192 -14.80 -8.22 3.65
N GLU A 193 -14.74 -6.90 3.39
CA GLU A 193 -14.73 -6.37 2.03
C GLU A 193 -13.46 -6.71 1.23
N ILE A 194 -12.29 -6.76 1.89
CA ILE A 194 -11.04 -7.20 1.28
C ILE A 194 -11.13 -8.70 0.95
N PHE A 195 -11.51 -9.56 1.91
CA PHE A 195 -11.61 -11.01 1.70
C PHE A 195 -12.60 -11.36 0.59
N ARG A 196 -13.75 -10.69 0.53
CA ARG A 196 -14.71 -10.83 -0.55
C ARG A 196 -14.10 -10.56 -1.92
N ARG A 197 -13.18 -9.61 -2.01
CA ARG A 197 -12.49 -9.29 -3.26
C ARG A 197 -11.37 -10.28 -3.57
N ASN A 198 -10.60 -10.70 -2.56
CA ASN A 198 -9.60 -11.74 -2.76
C ASN A 198 -10.23 -13.01 -3.36
N THR A 199 -11.38 -13.46 -2.81
CA THR A 199 -12.09 -14.64 -3.33
C THR A 199 -12.63 -14.44 -4.75
N ARG A 200 -13.11 -13.23 -5.08
CA ARG A 200 -13.58 -12.90 -6.45
C ARG A 200 -12.44 -12.74 -7.45
N ALA A 201 -11.27 -12.35 -7.00
CA ALA A 201 -10.07 -12.20 -7.81
C ALA A 201 -9.36 -13.54 -8.07
N SER A 202 -9.60 -14.54 -7.23
CA SER A 202 -9.01 -15.89 -7.35
C SER A 202 -9.33 -16.51 -8.71
N GLY A 203 -8.31 -16.91 -9.44
CA GLY A 203 -8.42 -17.45 -10.79
C GLY A 203 -8.74 -16.41 -11.88
N VAL A 204 -8.88 -15.13 -11.55
CA VAL A 204 -9.19 -14.04 -12.49
C VAL A 204 -7.96 -13.18 -12.75
N ILE A 205 -7.28 -12.74 -11.70
CA ILE A 205 -6.02 -12.00 -11.75
C ILE A 205 -5.00 -12.63 -10.79
N PRO A 206 -3.70 -12.59 -11.08
CA PRO A 206 -2.67 -13.00 -10.13
C PRO A 206 -2.69 -12.10 -8.89
N GLN A 207 -2.71 -12.71 -7.70
CA GLN A 207 -2.63 -12.04 -6.41
C GLN A 207 -1.35 -12.48 -5.69
N ILE A 208 -0.43 -11.55 -5.43
CA ILE A 208 0.87 -11.81 -4.81
C ILE A 208 0.96 -11.05 -3.49
N SER A 209 1.27 -11.76 -2.42
CA SER A 209 1.47 -11.17 -1.10
C SER A 209 2.94 -11.25 -0.69
N LEU A 210 3.54 -10.08 -0.42
CA LEU A 210 4.89 -9.95 0.11
C LEU A 210 4.76 -9.62 1.61
N ILE A 211 5.23 -10.52 2.46
CA ILE A 211 5.19 -10.33 3.92
C ILE A 211 6.53 -9.77 4.36
N MET A 212 6.54 -8.49 4.70
CA MET A 212 7.77 -7.74 5.01
C MET A 212 7.95 -7.47 6.52
N GLY A 213 7.07 -8.02 7.34
CA GLY A 213 7.10 -7.90 8.78
C GLY A 213 6.05 -8.74 9.45
N ALA A 214 5.66 -8.38 10.67
CA ALA A 214 4.57 -9.06 11.34
C ALA A 214 3.24 -8.79 10.63
N ALA A 215 2.55 -9.85 10.23
CA ALA A 215 1.19 -9.85 9.73
C ALA A 215 0.32 -10.66 10.70
N ALA A 216 -0.46 -9.95 11.53
CA ALA A 216 -1.24 -10.56 12.61
C ALA A 216 -2.74 -10.34 12.41
N GLY A 217 -3.56 -11.27 12.91
CA GLY A 217 -5.01 -11.19 12.84
C GLY A 217 -5.52 -11.07 11.41
N GLY A 218 -6.37 -10.10 11.13
CA GLY A 218 -6.92 -9.88 9.78
C GLY A 218 -5.88 -9.66 8.68
N HIS A 219 -4.68 -9.16 9.03
CA HIS A 219 -3.57 -9.00 8.09
C HIS A 219 -2.98 -10.34 7.57
N VAL A 220 -3.23 -11.46 8.25
CA VAL A 220 -2.76 -12.77 7.80
C VAL A 220 -3.78 -13.47 6.91
N TYR A 221 -5.08 -13.21 7.12
CA TYR A 221 -6.13 -13.91 6.37
C TYR A 221 -6.14 -13.51 4.88
N SER A 222 -5.98 -12.21 4.58
CA SER A 222 -5.94 -11.74 3.19
C SER A 222 -4.79 -12.38 2.40
N PRO A 223 -3.51 -12.34 2.87
CA PRO A 223 -2.42 -13.07 2.21
C PRO A 223 -2.68 -14.56 2.01
N ALA A 224 -3.27 -15.23 3.00
CA ALA A 224 -3.60 -16.65 2.90
C ALA A 224 -4.67 -16.98 1.82
N LEU A 225 -5.41 -15.97 1.36
CA LEU A 225 -6.38 -16.09 0.26
C LEU A 225 -5.79 -15.73 -1.12
N THR A 226 -4.52 -15.34 -1.18
CA THR A 226 -3.85 -14.97 -2.44
C THR A 226 -3.13 -16.16 -3.07
N ASP A 227 -2.69 -16.02 -4.33
CA ASP A 227 -2.12 -17.11 -5.10
C ASP A 227 -0.66 -17.41 -4.72
N PHE A 228 0.10 -16.36 -4.37
CA PHE A 228 1.50 -16.47 -3.99
C PHE A 228 1.81 -15.67 -2.73
N VAL A 229 2.49 -16.31 -1.79
CA VAL A 229 3.00 -15.69 -0.56
C VAL A 229 4.51 -15.78 -0.54
N VAL A 230 5.18 -14.64 -0.47
CA VAL A 230 6.63 -14.51 -0.29
C VAL A 230 6.88 -14.00 1.12
N MET A 231 7.77 -14.65 1.86
CA MET A 231 8.17 -14.21 3.19
C MET A 231 9.67 -13.91 3.24
N VAL A 232 10.07 -12.99 4.10
CA VAL A 232 11.48 -12.66 4.34
C VAL A 232 11.96 -13.42 5.58
N ASP A 233 13.13 -14.05 5.48
CA ASP A 233 13.72 -14.82 6.58
C ASP A 233 13.91 -13.93 7.82
N ARG A 234 13.56 -14.44 9.00
CA ARG A 234 13.71 -13.81 10.32
C ARG A 234 12.93 -12.52 10.58
N THR A 235 12.51 -11.80 9.55
CA THR A 235 11.86 -10.48 9.71
C THR A 235 10.35 -10.52 9.51
N SER A 236 9.85 -11.50 8.77
CA SER A 236 8.43 -11.66 8.48
C SER A 236 7.78 -12.76 9.33
N GLN A 237 6.60 -12.48 9.82
CA GLN A 237 5.79 -13.44 10.57
C GLN A 237 4.34 -13.39 10.11
N MET A 238 3.69 -14.54 10.04
CA MET A 238 2.27 -14.72 9.80
C MET A 238 1.65 -15.55 10.91
N PHE A 239 0.72 -14.98 11.69
CA PHE A 239 -0.01 -15.71 12.72
C PHE A 239 -1.37 -15.08 12.99
N ILE A 240 -2.35 -15.90 13.37
CA ILE A 240 -3.69 -15.43 13.74
C ILE A 240 -3.63 -14.62 15.02
N THR A 241 -2.88 -15.11 16.01
CA THR A 241 -2.69 -14.47 17.31
C THR A 241 -1.24 -14.68 17.76
N GLY A 242 -0.71 -13.73 18.53
CA GLY A 242 0.68 -13.77 18.98
C GLY A 242 0.96 -14.77 20.08
N PRO A 243 2.26 -15.05 20.38
CA PRO A 243 2.70 -16.03 21.40
C PRO A 243 2.07 -15.83 22.78
N GLU A 244 1.94 -14.58 23.23
CA GLU A 244 1.36 -14.26 24.54
C GLU A 244 -0.09 -14.75 24.70
N VAL A 245 -0.89 -14.64 23.63
CA VAL A 245 -2.27 -15.12 23.66
C VAL A 245 -2.30 -16.64 23.67
N ILE A 246 -1.43 -17.30 22.89
CA ILE A 246 -1.30 -18.75 22.86
C ILE A 246 -0.92 -19.26 24.25
N LYS A 247 0.11 -18.67 24.85
CA LYS A 247 0.54 -19.01 26.21
C LYS A 247 -0.60 -18.89 27.24
N THR A 248 -1.40 -17.84 27.12
CA THR A 248 -2.53 -17.61 28.04
C THR A 248 -3.65 -18.64 27.84
N VAL A 249 -3.95 -19.02 26.60
CA VAL A 249 -5.11 -19.88 26.27
C VAL A 249 -4.76 -21.37 26.33
N THR A 250 -3.60 -21.76 25.78
CA THR A 250 -3.20 -23.18 25.65
C THR A 250 -2.11 -23.59 26.61
N GLY A 251 -1.41 -22.63 27.24
CA GLY A 251 -0.25 -22.90 28.10
C GLY A 251 1.06 -23.16 27.32
N GLU A 252 1.03 -23.13 25.99
CA GLU A 252 2.21 -23.36 25.16
C GLU A 252 3.13 -22.14 25.15
N ASP A 253 4.43 -22.36 25.31
CA ASP A 253 5.47 -21.32 25.21
C ASP A 253 6.18 -21.45 23.87
N VAL A 254 5.87 -20.59 22.93
CA VAL A 254 6.41 -20.61 21.57
C VAL A 254 6.97 -19.24 21.20
N SER A 255 8.08 -19.22 20.48
CA SER A 255 8.62 -17.98 19.93
C SER A 255 7.82 -17.51 18.69
N MET A 256 7.92 -16.22 18.35
CA MET A 256 7.28 -15.67 17.14
C MET A 256 7.76 -16.39 15.86
N GLU A 257 9.05 -16.78 15.82
CA GLU A 257 9.63 -17.46 14.66
C GLU A 257 9.11 -18.92 14.54
N GLU A 258 9.01 -19.63 15.65
CA GLU A 258 8.45 -20.99 15.67
C GLU A 258 6.96 -21.01 15.34
N LEU A 259 6.22 -19.99 15.80
CA LEU A 259 4.78 -19.90 15.60
C LEU A 259 4.45 -19.55 14.15
N GLY A 260 5.12 -18.56 13.59
CA GLY A 260 4.71 -17.97 12.30
C GLY A 260 5.84 -17.37 11.47
N GLY A 261 7.08 -17.72 11.73
CA GLY A 261 8.22 -17.25 10.94
C GLY A 261 8.26 -17.81 9.53
N GLY A 262 8.99 -17.13 8.65
CA GLY A 262 9.08 -17.51 7.24
C GLY A 262 9.55 -18.94 7.02
N ARG A 263 10.50 -19.42 7.82
CA ARG A 263 10.99 -20.82 7.77
C ARG A 263 9.91 -21.82 8.16
N THR A 264 9.13 -21.51 9.20
CA THR A 264 8.04 -22.37 9.66
C THR A 264 6.98 -22.50 8.56
N HIS A 265 6.60 -21.41 7.93
CA HIS A 265 5.61 -21.42 6.86
C HIS A 265 6.13 -22.03 5.56
N SER A 266 7.41 -21.96 5.26
CA SER A 266 7.99 -22.60 4.07
C SER A 266 8.20 -24.11 4.24
N SER A 267 8.52 -24.61 5.47
CA SER A 267 8.89 -26.01 5.68
C SER A 267 7.82 -26.87 6.33
N ARG A 268 6.90 -26.28 7.11
CA ARG A 268 5.90 -27.02 7.89
C ARG A 268 4.48 -26.81 7.40
N SER A 269 4.02 -25.55 7.30
CA SER A 269 2.63 -25.28 6.93
C SER A 269 2.39 -25.19 5.43
N GLY A 270 3.42 -24.87 4.64
CA GLY A 270 3.31 -24.66 3.20
C GLY A 270 2.64 -23.34 2.80
N ASN A 271 2.35 -22.43 3.75
CA ASN A 271 1.72 -21.14 3.45
C ASN A 271 2.67 -20.15 2.75
N SER A 272 3.98 -20.29 2.94
CA SER A 272 4.98 -19.50 2.21
C SER A 272 5.48 -20.29 1.01
N HIS A 273 5.29 -19.73 -0.19
CA HIS A 273 5.73 -20.33 -1.45
C HIS A 273 7.20 -20.02 -1.75
N TYR A 274 7.69 -18.88 -1.25
CA TYR A 274 9.07 -18.46 -1.43
C TYR A 274 9.61 -17.78 -0.16
N LEU A 275 10.82 -18.12 0.24
CA LEU A 275 11.52 -17.51 1.36
C LEU A 275 12.69 -16.69 0.81
N ALA A 276 12.59 -15.36 0.92
CA ALA A 276 13.66 -14.43 0.56
C ALA A 276 14.64 -14.26 1.73
N ALA A 277 15.91 -13.99 1.45
CA ALA A 277 16.94 -13.75 2.47
C ALA A 277 16.78 -12.38 3.14
N ASP A 278 16.35 -11.36 2.37
CA ASP A 278 16.15 -9.97 2.77
C ASP A 278 15.01 -9.32 1.97
N GLU A 279 14.71 -8.03 2.26
CA GLU A 279 13.67 -7.24 1.55
C GLU A 279 14.06 -6.87 0.11
#